data_d6eb7357d303ab2ad3242e3edee9c6d0
#
_entry.id   d6eb7357d303ab2ad3242e3edee9c6d0
#
_cell.length_a   1.000
_cell.length_b   1.000
_cell.length_c   1.000
_cell.angle_alpha   90.00
_cell.angle_beta   90.00
_cell.angle_gamma   90.00
#
_symmetry.space_group_name_H-M   'P 1'
#
loop_
_entity.id
_entity.type
_entity.pdbx_description
1 polymer ?
#
loop_
_entity_poly.entity_id
_entity_poly.type
_entity_poly.pdbx_seq_one_letter_code
_entity_poly.pdbx_strand_id
1 'polypeptide(L)'
;MTTHHSPQPGSPHATLTVDERTYEYFPLTTADGGDLERLPYTVKVLLENLLRGAATQPELVRSDDVRALASWDPASPGEAELPFMPARVILQDFTGVPCVVDLAAMRDAIAEMGGDPSKINPLVPADLVIDHSVQVDQFRTDAAFLINVDREYERNGERYALLRWAQQAFADFRVVPPGTGIVHQVNLEFLAQVVIMRDDVDGEPAAFPDTLVGTDSHTTMVNGLGVLGYGVGGIEAEAVLLGQPLYQPIPRVVGVRLFGDLPRGSTATDLVLVVSNMLRTHGVVG
;
A
#
# COMPACT_ATOMS: atom_id res chain seq x y z
N MET A 1 -4.82 -20.37 -20.93
CA MET A 1 -3.51 -20.25 -21.63
C MET A 1 -3.02 -18.83 -21.48
N THR A 2 -1.79 -18.59 -21.06
CA THR A 2 -1.25 -17.25 -20.89
C THR A 2 -0.41 -16.88 -22.12
N THR A 3 -0.75 -15.78 -22.78
CA THR A 3 -0.03 -15.27 -23.95
C THR A 3 0.51 -13.87 -23.64
N HIS A 4 1.80 -13.67 -23.86
CA HIS A 4 2.44 -12.36 -23.74
C HIS A 4 2.60 -11.74 -25.14
N HIS A 5 2.19 -10.49 -25.26
CA HIS A 5 2.47 -9.69 -26.45
C HIS A 5 3.47 -8.60 -26.08
N SER A 6 4.62 -8.60 -26.76
CA SER A 6 5.64 -7.56 -26.56
C SER A 6 5.08 -6.16 -26.85
N PRO A 7 5.61 -5.11 -26.17
CA PRO A 7 5.18 -3.75 -26.42
C PRO A 7 5.38 -3.40 -27.92
N GLN A 8 4.44 -2.66 -28.47
CA GLN A 8 4.63 -2.07 -29.79
C GLN A 8 5.74 -1.01 -29.72
N PRO A 9 6.51 -0.79 -30.81
CA PRO A 9 7.53 0.24 -30.81
C PRO A 9 6.93 1.61 -30.43
N GLY A 10 7.43 2.20 -29.34
CA GLY A 10 6.96 3.49 -28.81
C GLY A 10 5.81 3.41 -27.81
N SER A 11 5.28 2.22 -27.49
CA SER A 11 4.29 2.04 -26.41
C SER A 11 5.00 1.81 -25.07
N PRO A 12 4.60 2.50 -23.99
CA PRO A 12 5.14 2.26 -22.64
C PRO A 12 4.61 0.97 -22.01
N HIS A 13 3.54 0.39 -22.54
CA HIS A 13 2.87 -0.80 -22.02
C HIS A 13 2.85 -1.95 -23.02
N ALA A 14 2.65 -3.15 -22.52
CA ALA A 14 2.45 -4.40 -23.26
C ALA A 14 1.15 -5.05 -22.80
N THR A 15 0.69 -6.06 -23.51
CA THR A 15 -0.52 -6.79 -23.14
C THR A 15 -0.22 -8.21 -22.70
N LEU A 16 -0.98 -8.68 -21.70
CA LEU A 16 -0.97 -10.03 -21.17
C LEU A 16 -2.38 -10.60 -21.26
N THR A 17 -2.56 -11.67 -22.00
CA THR A 17 -3.85 -12.37 -22.03
C THR A 17 -3.79 -13.60 -21.12
N VAL A 18 -4.69 -13.63 -20.15
CA VAL A 18 -4.88 -14.75 -19.22
C VAL A 18 -6.29 -15.29 -19.45
N ASP A 19 -6.37 -16.52 -19.94
CA ASP A 19 -7.60 -17.15 -20.41
C ASP A 19 -8.27 -16.32 -21.50
N GLU A 20 -9.40 -15.70 -21.21
CA GLU A 20 -10.17 -14.88 -22.16
C GLU A 20 -10.07 -13.37 -21.89
N ARG A 21 -9.28 -12.96 -20.89
CA ARG A 21 -9.14 -11.55 -20.48
C ARG A 21 -7.77 -11.02 -20.85
N THR A 22 -7.73 -9.84 -21.42
CA THR A 22 -6.51 -9.10 -21.74
C THR A 22 -6.30 -8.00 -20.72
N TYR A 23 -5.07 -7.84 -20.27
CA TYR A 23 -4.63 -6.84 -19.33
C TYR A 23 -3.45 -6.08 -19.90
N GLU A 24 -3.39 -4.79 -19.66
CA GLU A 24 -2.18 -3.99 -19.90
C GLU A 24 -1.22 -4.12 -18.70
N TYR A 25 0.07 -4.05 -18.96
CA TYR A 25 1.09 -3.99 -17.92
C TYR A 25 2.31 -3.21 -18.40
N PHE A 26 3.13 -2.72 -17.48
CA PHE A 26 4.32 -1.93 -17.75
C PHE A 26 5.58 -2.80 -17.63
N PRO A 27 6.12 -3.31 -18.76
CA PRO A 27 7.25 -4.23 -18.73
C PRO A 27 8.53 -3.48 -18.34
N LEU A 28 9.30 -4.06 -17.40
CA LEU A 28 10.56 -3.46 -16.95
C LEU A 28 11.57 -3.26 -18.09
N THR A 29 11.44 -4.03 -19.16
CA THR A 29 12.30 -3.95 -20.35
C THR A 29 12.17 -2.66 -21.15
N THR A 30 11.18 -1.82 -20.83
CA THR A 30 11.05 -0.48 -21.39
C THR A 30 11.94 0.55 -20.70
N ALA A 31 12.52 0.21 -19.53
CA ALA A 31 13.48 1.07 -18.85
C ALA A 31 14.84 1.04 -19.58
N ASP A 32 15.39 2.22 -19.82
CA ASP A 32 16.74 2.35 -20.32
C ASP A 32 17.76 2.20 -19.17
N GLY A 33 18.66 1.24 -19.27
CA GLY A 33 19.82 1.06 -18.37
C GLY A 33 19.82 -0.24 -17.60
N GLY A 34 21.00 -0.60 -17.10
CA GLY A 34 21.25 -1.67 -16.15
C GLY A 34 20.98 -3.12 -16.61
N ASP A 35 21.33 -4.05 -15.73
CA ASP A 35 21.00 -5.45 -15.84
C ASP A 35 19.75 -5.75 -14.98
N LEU A 36 18.58 -5.68 -15.60
CA LEU A 36 17.30 -5.83 -14.93
C LEU A 36 17.13 -7.19 -14.24
N GLU A 37 17.82 -8.22 -14.69
CA GLU A 37 17.75 -9.55 -14.06
C GLU A 37 18.37 -9.54 -12.67
N ARG A 38 19.39 -8.73 -12.46
CA ARG A 38 20.12 -8.62 -11.18
C ARG A 38 19.39 -7.75 -10.15
N LEU A 39 18.41 -6.97 -10.55
CA LEU A 39 17.68 -6.12 -9.62
C LEU A 39 16.92 -6.96 -8.58
N PRO A 40 16.98 -6.60 -7.29
CA PRO A 40 16.10 -7.17 -6.26
C PRO A 40 14.62 -6.96 -6.60
N TYR A 41 13.76 -7.85 -6.12
CA TYR A 41 12.31 -7.73 -6.38
C TYR A 41 11.73 -6.40 -5.90
N THR A 42 12.16 -5.91 -4.74
CA THR A 42 11.75 -4.58 -4.23
C THR A 42 12.05 -3.48 -5.25
N VAL A 43 13.27 -3.49 -5.83
CA VAL A 43 13.67 -2.51 -6.85
C VAL A 43 12.86 -2.68 -8.13
N LYS A 44 12.56 -3.93 -8.53
CA LYS A 44 11.71 -4.21 -9.70
C LYS A 44 10.29 -3.68 -9.54
N VAL A 45 9.70 -3.85 -8.35
CA VAL A 45 8.36 -3.32 -8.04
C VAL A 45 8.34 -1.79 -8.07
N LEU A 46 9.36 -1.14 -7.50
CA LEU A 46 9.49 0.32 -7.56
C LEU A 46 9.76 0.81 -8.99
N LEU A 47 10.53 0.06 -9.79
CA LEU A 47 10.78 0.42 -11.19
C LEU A 47 9.49 0.33 -12.04
N GLU A 48 8.66 -0.69 -11.83
CA GLU A 48 7.33 -0.75 -12.45
C GLU A 48 6.49 0.47 -12.06
N ASN A 49 6.47 0.81 -10.77
CA ASN A 49 5.73 1.98 -10.27
C ASN A 49 6.16 3.27 -10.95
N LEU A 50 7.47 3.48 -11.15
CA LEU A 50 7.99 4.64 -11.88
C LEU A 50 7.64 4.60 -13.37
N LEU A 51 7.73 3.44 -14.03
CA LEU A 51 7.39 3.31 -15.45
C LEU A 51 5.91 3.61 -15.70
N ARG A 52 5.03 3.09 -14.86
CA ARG A 52 3.60 3.38 -14.89
C ARG A 52 3.33 4.85 -14.58
N GLY A 53 3.96 5.42 -13.56
CA GLY A 53 3.87 6.84 -13.23
C GLY A 53 4.35 7.74 -14.37
N ALA A 54 5.46 7.41 -15.02
CA ALA A 54 5.97 8.17 -16.15
C ALA A 54 5.04 8.17 -17.38
N ALA A 55 4.24 7.10 -17.54
CA ALA A 55 3.25 6.99 -18.60
C ALA A 55 1.94 7.73 -18.28
N THR A 56 1.49 7.68 -17.02
CA THR A 56 0.18 8.22 -16.60
C THR A 56 0.28 9.62 -16.01
N GLN A 57 1.41 9.99 -15.40
CA GLN A 57 1.64 11.26 -14.70
C GLN A 57 3.07 11.79 -14.98
N PRO A 58 3.39 12.11 -16.24
CA PRO A 58 4.75 12.48 -16.67
C PRO A 58 5.27 13.76 -16.00
N GLU A 59 4.38 14.58 -15.45
CA GLU A 59 4.75 15.78 -14.67
C GLU A 59 5.32 15.43 -13.29
N LEU A 60 5.03 14.27 -12.75
CA LEU A 60 5.48 13.81 -11.43
C LEU A 60 6.69 12.88 -11.50
N VAL A 61 6.79 12.08 -12.56
CA VAL A 61 7.86 11.06 -12.72
C VAL A 61 8.71 11.40 -13.95
N ARG A 62 10.00 11.65 -13.73
CA ARG A 62 10.94 12.00 -14.79
C ARG A 62 11.67 10.76 -15.33
N SER A 63 12.11 10.83 -16.59
CA SER A 63 12.91 9.75 -17.20
C SER A 63 14.22 9.48 -16.43
N ASP A 64 14.78 10.51 -15.76
CA ASP A 64 15.98 10.36 -14.95
C ASP A 64 15.72 9.53 -13.69
N ASP A 65 14.52 9.60 -13.10
CA ASP A 65 14.12 8.80 -11.94
C ASP A 65 14.05 7.30 -12.33
N VAL A 66 13.46 7.01 -13.48
CA VAL A 66 13.42 5.64 -14.05
C VAL A 66 14.84 5.11 -14.30
N ARG A 67 15.69 5.92 -14.94
CA ARG A 67 17.07 5.53 -15.27
C ARG A 67 17.92 5.31 -14.02
N ALA A 68 17.76 6.16 -13.01
CA ALA A 68 18.47 6.04 -11.74
C ALA A 68 18.17 4.71 -11.06
N LEU A 69 16.90 4.30 -11.04
CA LEU A 69 16.50 3.04 -10.41
C LEU A 69 16.82 1.81 -11.28
N ALA A 70 16.69 1.90 -12.59
CA ALA A 70 17.08 0.82 -13.51
C ALA A 70 18.59 0.50 -13.45
N SER A 71 19.40 1.50 -13.12
CA SER A 71 20.86 1.37 -12.95
C SER A 71 21.29 1.08 -11.50
N TRP A 72 20.38 0.64 -10.66
CA TRP A 72 20.64 0.37 -9.24
C TRP A 72 21.81 -0.60 -9.02
N ASP A 73 22.74 -0.21 -8.14
CA ASP A 73 23.91 -1.01 -7.75
C ASP A 73 23.94 -1.16 -6.21
N PRO A 74 24.07 -2.39 -5.69
CA PRO A 74 24.12 -2.62 -4.23
C PRO A 74 25.29 -1.92 -3.54
N ALA A 75 26.39 -1.67 -4.25
CA ALA A 75 27.56 -0.97 -3.71
C ALA A 75 27.37 0.54 -3.63
N SER A 76 26.53 1.09 -4.53
CA SER A 76 26.23 2.53 -4.62
C SER A 76 24.81 2.75 -5.14
N PRO A 77 23.79 2.52 -4.30
CA PRO A 77 22.39 2.55 -4.74
C PRO A 77 21.91 3.92 -5.21
N GLY A 78 22.65 5.00 -4.90
CA GLY A 78 22.27 6.38 -5.18
C GLY A 78 21.65 7.08 -3.96
N GLU A 79 21.59 8.41 -4.03
CA GLU A 79 21.06 9.28 -2.95
C GLU A 79 19.80 10.03 -3.41
N ALA A 80 19.30 9.76 -4.62
CA ALA A 80 18.10 10.42 -5.13
C ALA A 80 16.85 9.96 -4.39
N GLU A 81 15.89 10.86 -4.26
CA GLU A 81 14.53 10.55 -3.83
C GLU A 81 13.66 10.33 -5.06
N LEU A 82 12.85 9.28 -5.04
CA LEU A 82 11.99 8.88 -6.13
C LEU A 82 10.52 9.08 -5.76
N PRO A 83 9.68 9.56 -6.67
CA PRO A 83 8.25 9.62 -6.44
C PRO A 83 7.66 8.21 -6.41
N PHE A 84 6.95 7.88 -5.35
CA PHE A 84 6.28 6.61 -5.15
C PHE A 84 4.78 6.82 -5.04
N MET A 85 4.02 6.21 -5.96
CA MET A 85 2.55 6.22 -5.99
C MET A 85 2.04 4.85 -5.58
N PRO A 86 1.67 4.62 -4.31
CA PRO A 86 1.15 3.34 -3.87
C PRO A 86 -0.18 3.03 -4.56
N ALA A 87 -0.45 1.74 -4.77
CA ALA A 87 -1.68 1.29 -5.41
C ALA A 87 -2.92 1.47 -4.52
N ARG A 88 -2.73 1.51 -3.20
CA ARG A 88 -3.80 1.69 -2.21
C ARG A 88 -3.27 2.18 -0.87
N VAL A 89 -4.19 2.60 -0.01
CA VAL A 89 -3.91 3.05 1.36
C VAL A 89 -4.63 2.17 2.36
N ILE A 90 -3.95 1.75 3.41
CA ILE A 90 -4.56 1.09 4.56
C ILE A 90 -4.51 2.03 5.76
N LEU A 91 -5.65 2.25 6.38
CA LEU A 91 -5.83 3.12 7.52
C LEU A 91 -6.22 2.30 8.74
N GLN A 92 -5.62 2.56 9.89
CA GLN A 92 -6.15 2.15 11.17
C GLN A 92 -7.03 3.29 11.74
N ASP A 93 -7.88 2.99 12.72
CA ASP A 93 -8.94 3.90 13.12
C ASP A 93 -8.49 5.13 13.93
N PHE A 94 -7.33 5.12 14.58
CA PHE A 94 -6.84 6.31 15.30
C PHE A 94 -6.28 7.39 14.36
N THR A 95 -5.59 7.00 13.32
CA THR A 95 -4.93 7.92 12.37
C THR A 95 -5.73 8.07 11.08
N GLY A 96 -6.54 7.08 10.71
CA GLY A 96 -7.34 7.11 9.49
C GLY A 96 -8.65 7.90 9.61
N VAL A 97 -9.29 7.90 10.79
CA VAL A 97 -10.51 8.70 10.99
C VAL A 97 -10.24 10.20 10.80
N PRO A 98 -9.15 10.80 11.31
CA PRO A 98 -8.79 12.19 10.99
C PRO A 98 -8.71 12.46 9.49
N CYS A 99 -8.08 11.58 8.69
CA CYS A 99 -8.05 11.74 7.22
C CYS A 99 -9.46 11.79 6.60
N VAL A 100 -10.38 10.97 7.10
CA VAL A 100 -11.79 11.00 6.66
C VAL A 100 -12.49 12.31 7.05
N VAL A 101 -12.19 12.83 8.25
CA VAL A 101 -12.71 14.14 8.70
C VAL A 101 -12.20 15.25 7.80
N ASP A 102 -10.92 15.25 7.45
CA ASP A 102 -10.33 16.27 6.58
C ASP A 102 -10.93 16.22 5.17
N LEU A 103 -11.10 15.03 4.58
CA LEU A 103 -11.81 14.88 3.30
C LEU A 103 -13.27 15.38 3.38
N ALA A 104 -13.96 15.15 4.50
CA ALA A 104 -15.32 15.67 4.70
C ALA A 104 -15.32 17.22 4.80
N ALA A 105 -14.37 17.80 5.54
CA ALA A 105 -14.21 19.25 5.65
C ALA A 105 -13.86 19.89 4.29
N MET A 106 -13.05 19.24 3.48
CA MET A 106 -12.77 19.70 2.11
C MET A 106 -14.04 19.71 1.25
N ARG A 107 -14.92 18.72 1.39
CA ARG A 107 -16.24 18.72 0.69
C ARG A 107 -17.11 19.89 1.11
N ASP A 108 -17.17 20.19 2.40
CA ASP A 108 -17.91 21.34 2.91
C ASP A 108 -17.34 22.65 2.36
N ALA A 109 -16.02 22.81 2.36
CA ALA A 109 -15.36 23.99 1.83
C ALA A 109 -15.62 24.17 0.31
N ILE A 110 -15.59 23.12 -0.46
CA ILE A 110 -15.92 23.17 -1.91
C ILE A 110 -17.39 23.55 -2.12
N ALA A 111 -18.31 23.01 -1.31
CA ALA A 111 -19.73 23.37 -1.37
C ALA A 111 -19.97 24.85 -1.03
N GLU A 112 -19.31 25.37 0.01
CA GLU A 112 -19.38 26.79 0.38
C GLU A 112 -18.85 27.72 -0.72
N MET A 113 -17.85 27.28 -1.47
CA MET A 113 -17.33 27.99 -2.65
C MET A 113 -18.22 27.83 -3.90
N GLY A 114 -19.33 27.10 -3.81
CA GLY A 114 -20.26 26.85 -4.93
C GLY A 114 -19.75 25.79 -5.93
N GLY A 115 -18.76 25.00 -5.57
CA GLY A 115 -18.24 23.88 -6.34
C GLY A 115 -19.00 22.58 -6.08
N ASP A 116 -18.61 21.52 -6.79
CA ASP A 116 -19.17 20.18 -6.62
C ASP A 116 -18.37 19.39 -5.57
N PRO A 117 -18.96 19.09 -4.39
CA PRO A 117 -18.27 18.35 -3.32
C PRO A 117 -17.84 16.94 -3.71
N SER A 118 -18.51 16.32 -4.70
CA SER A 118 -18.19 14.97 -5.14
C SER A 118 -16.80 14.84 -5.79
N LYS A 119 -16.22 15.98 -6.21
CA LYS A 119 -14.83 16.03 -6.71
C LYS A 119 -13.79 15.74 -5.66
N ILE A 120 -14.11 15.94 -4.38
CA ILE A 120 -13.23 15.51 -3.27
C ILE A 120 -13.52 14.05 -2.99
N ASN A 121 -12.60 13.21 -3.42
CA ASN A 121 -12.69 11.76 -3.33
C ASN A 121 -11.27 11.17 -3.22
N PRO A 122 -11.06 10.09 -2.50
CA PRO A 122 -9.79 9.36 -2.59
C PRO A 122 -9.47 8.98 -4.05
N LEU A 123 -8.28 9.30 -4.51
CA LEU A 123 -7.81 8.98 -5.86
C LEU A 123 -7.16 7.60 -5.95
N VAL A 124 -6.94 6.97 -4.80
CA VAL A 124 -6.50 5.57 -4.67
C VAL A 124 -7.43 4.86 -3.70
N PRO A 125 -7.67 3.55 -3.86
CA PRO A 125 -8.48 2.79 -2.93
C PRO A 125 -7.97 2.89 -1.51
N ALA A 126 -8.89 3.06 -0.56
CA ALA A 126 -8.59 3.14 0.86
C ALA A 126 -9.42 2.15 1.67
N ASP A 127 -8.76 1.37 2.50
CA ASP A 127 -9.37 0.47 3.47
C ASP A 127 -9.09 0.99 4.88
N LEU A 128 -10.14 1.29 5.65
CA LEU A 128 -10.01 1.65 7.06
C LEU A 128 -10.46 0.48 7.93
N VAL A 129 -9.56 0.02 8.80
CA VAL A 129 -9.84 -1.08 9.74
C VAL A 129 -10.07 -0.50 11.13
N ILE A 130 -11.22 -0.86 11.74
CA ILE A 130 -11.54 -0.46 13.12
C ILE A 130 -11.03 -1.55 14.05
N ASP A 131 -9.91 -1.28 14.71
CA ASP A 131 -9.23 -2.26 15.53
C ASP A 131 -8.53 -1.70 16.77
N HIS A 132 -7.73 -0.65 16.64
CA HIS A 132 -6.90 -0.13 17.72
C HIS A 132 -7.71 0.56 18.84
N SER A 133 -8.88 1.08 18.54
CA SER A 133 -9.77 1.70 19.51
C SER A 133 -10.68 0.72 20.26
N VAL A 134 -10.76 -0.52 19.80
CA VAL A 134 -11.66 -1.54 20.36
C VAL A 134 -11.15 -1.96 21.74
N GLN A 135 -12.03 -1.93 22.74
CA GLN A 135 -11.71 -2.27 24.11
C GLN A 135 -12.47 -3.54 24.56
N VAL A 136 -11.85 -4.27 25.46
CA VAL A 136 -12.47 -5.44 26.11
C VAL A 136 -12.96 -5.02 27.49
N ASP A 137 -14.25 -4.74 27.61
CA ASP A 137 -14.90 -4.33 28.88
C ASP A 137 -15.28 -5.55 29.72
N GLN A 138 -15.68 -6.65 29.08
CA GLN A 138 -16.04 -7.93 29.73
C GLN A 138 -15.23 -9.07 29.12
N PHE A 139 -14.93 -10.07 29.95
CA PHE A 139 -14.18 -11.27 29.55
C PHE A 139 -14.62 -12.50 30.35
N ARG A 140 -14.26 -13.70 29.87
CA ARG A 140 -14.51 -15.00 30.53
C ARG A 140 -15.99 -15.35 30.78
N THR A 141 -16.91 -14.76 30.04
CA THR A 141 -18.34 -15.14 30.09
C THR A 141 -18.88 -15.31 28.68
N ASP A 142 -19.89 -16.12 28.50
CA ASP A 142 -20.52 -16.34 27.20
C ASP A 142 -21.16 -15.06 26.65
N ALA A 143 -21.57 -14.15 27.53
CA ALA A 143 -22.13 -12.86 27.14
C ALA A 143 -21.09 -11.78 26.81
N ALA A 144 -19.80 -12.01 27.10
CA ALA A 144 -18.76 -10.97 26.98
C ALA A 144 -18.71 -10.36 25.59
N PHE A 145 -18.81 -11.17 24.54
CA PHE A 145 -18.77 -10.67 23.15
C PHE A 145 -19.89 -9.66 22.88
N LEU A 146 -21.14 -10.00 23.19
CA LEU A 146 -22.29 -9.11 22.96
C LEU A 146 -22.19 -7.82 23.79
N ILE A 147 -21.78 -7.93 25.06
CA ILE A 147 -21.59 -6.77 25.93
C ILE A 147 -20.50 -5.84 25.37
N ASN A 148 -19.40 -6.38 24.91
CA ASN A 148 -18.30 -5.57 24.33
C ASN A 148 -18.75 -4.89 23.02
N VAL A 149 -19.52 -5.55 22.17
CA VAL A 149 -20.10 -4.97 20.96
C VAL A 149 -21.02 -3.78 21.30
N ASP A 150 -21.96 -3.98 22.24
CA ASP A 150 -22.86 -2.92 22.66
C ASP A 150 -22.11 -1.72 23.23
N ARG A 151 -21.09 -1.95 24.07
CA ARG A 151 -20.24 -0.90 24.63
C ARG A 151 -19.44 -0.16 23.58
N GLU A 152 -18.94 -0.88 22.58
CA GLU A 152 -18.18 -0.28 21.47
C GLU A 152 -19.07 0.70 20.69
N TYR A 153 -20.28 0.30 20.32
CA TYR A 153 -21.20 1.18 19.60
C TYR A 153 -21.75 2.32 20.46
N GLU A 154 -21.98 2.11 21.76
CA GLU A 154 -22.36 3.16 22.69
C GLU A 154 -21.26 4.23 22.79
N ARG A 155 -20.00 3.81 22.87
CA ARG A 155 -18.83 4.69 23.05
C ARG A 155 -18.48 5.46 21.78
N ASN A 156 -18.57 4.85 20.63
CA ASN A 156 -18.03 5.34 19.35
C ASN A 156 -19.10 5.57 18.27
N GLY A 157 -20.36 5.74 18.66
CA GLY A 157 -21.48 5.88 17.74
C GLY A 157 -21.35 7.01 16.73
N GLU A 158 -20.83 8.18 17.14
CA GLU A 158 -20.59 9.32 16.25
C GLU A 158 -19.56 9.02 15.17
N ARG A 159 -18.46 8.38 15.56
CA ARG A 159 -17.41 7.94 14.61
C ARG A 159 -17.97 6.95 13.60
N TYR A 160 -18.77 6.00 14.03
CA TYR A 160 -19.38 5.02 13.13
C TYR A 160 -20.40 5.65 12.18
N ALA A 161 -21.12 6.66 12.63
CA ALA A 161 -22.00 7.44 11.76
C ALA A 161 -21.21 8.15 10.65
N LEU A 162 -20.08 8.78 10.98
CA LEU A 162 -19.15 9.40 10.02
C LEU A 162 -18.61 8.37 9.02
N LEU A 163 -18.09 7.24 9.50
CA LEU A 163 -17.49 6.21 8.64
C LEU A 163 -18.54 5.56 7.73
N ARG A 164 -19.77 5.36 8.20
CA ARG A 164 -20.86 4.86 7.37
C ARG A 164 -21.24 5.86 6.27
N TRP A 165 -21.26 7.14 6.59
CA TRP A 165 -21.44 8.20 5.59
C TRP A 165 -20.30 8.17 4.57
N ALA A 166 -19.05 8.08 5.01
CA ALA A 166 -17.87 8.08 4.16
C ALA A 166 -17.90 6.95 3.12
N GLN A 167 -18.30 5.74 3.52
CA GLN A 167 -18.45 4.60 2.59
C GLN A 167 -19.52 4.82 1.50
N GLN A 168 -20.47 5.70 1.75
CA GLN A 168 -21.51 6.05 0.76
C GLN A 168 -21.13 7.27 -0.06
N ALA A 169 -20.36 8.17 0.52
CA ALA A 169 -20.01 9.45 -0.09
C ALA A 169 -18.75 9.36 -0.96
N PHE A 170 -17.79 8.53 -0.59
CA PHE A 170 -16.54 8.32 -1.32
C PHE A 170 -16.62 7.05 -2.16
N ALA A 171 -16.13 7.13 -3.40
CA ALA A 171 -15.79 5.94 -4.18
C ALA A 171 -14.51 5.31 -3.59
N ASP A 172 -14.31 4.02 -3.79
CA ASP A 172 -13.10 3.29 -3.41
C ASP A 172 -12.68 3.43 -1.93
N PHE A 173 -13.64 3.72 -1.05
CA PHE A 173 -13.42 3.77 0.40
C PHE A 173 -14.24 2.68 1.10
N ARG A 174 -13.55 1.81 1.84
CA ARG A 174 -14.17 0.70 2.57
C ARG A 174 -13.81 0.77 4.04
N VAL A 175 -14.71 0.31 4.89
CA VAL A 175 -14.48 0.19 6.33
C VAL A 175 -14.65 -1.26 6.76
N VAL A 176 -13.63 -1.81 7.39
CA VAL A 176 -13.68 -3.11 8.05
C VAL A 176 -14.21 -2.89 9.47
N PRO A 177 -15.35 -3.50 9.85
CA PRO A 177 -16.00 -3.22 11.12
C PRO A 177 -15.22 -3.75 12.32
N PRO A 178 -15.51 -3.26 13.55
CA PRO A 178 -14.85 -3.73 14.76
C PRO A 178 -15.10 -5.23 15.01
N GLY A 179 -14.13 -5.89 15.64
CA GLY A 179 -14.19 -7.32 15.92
C GLY A 179 -13.76 -8.23 14.75
N THR A 180 -13.27 -7.66 13.65
CA THR A 180 -12.82 -8.41 12.46
C THR A 180 -11.32 -8.72 12.47
N GLY A 181 -10.60 -8.27 13.50
CA GLY A 181 -9.17 -8.47 13.68
C GLY A 181 -8.33 -7.23 13.41
N ILE A 182 -7.06 -7.33 13.75
CA ILE A 182 -6.09 -6.23 13.70
C ILE A 182 -5.64 -5.96 12.27
N VAL A 183 -5.49 -4.66 11.91
CA VAL A 183 -5.11 -4.21 10.56
C VAL A 183 -3.80 -4.83 10.08
N HIS A 184 -2.78 -4.85 10.94
CA HIS A 184 -1.45 -5.35 10.60
C HIS A 184 -1.24 -6.86 10.81
N GLN A 185 -2.30 -7.62 10.93
CA GLN A 185 -2.31 -9.08 11.02
C GLN A 185 -3.25 -9.67 9.96
N VAL A 186 -4.37 -10.24 10.40
CA VAL A 186 -5.32 -10.92 9.52
C VAL A 186 -5.88 -10.01 8.41
N ASN A 187 -6.07 -8.71 8.68
CA ASN A 187 -6.60 -7.80 7.67
C ASN A 187 -5.56 -7.43 6.59
N LEU A 188 -4.28 -7.27 6.93
CA LEU A 188 -3.24 -7.12 5.89
C LEU A 188 -3.23 -8.30 4.93
N GLU A 189 -3.27 -9.51 5.47
CA GLU A 189 -3.27 -10.74 4.70
C GLU A 189 -4.53 -10.89 3.85
N PHE A 190 -5.70 -10.61 4.43
CA PHE A 190 -6.99 -10.70 3.74
C PHE A 190 -7.14 -9.65 2.63
N LEU A 191 -6.66 -8.43 2.85
CA LEU A 191 -6.81 -7.31 1.90
C LEU A 191 -5.72 -7.29 0.81
N ALA A 192 -4.61 -8.01 1.00
CA ALA A 192 -3.52 -8.06 0.04
C ALA A 192 -3.92 -8.84 -1.23
N GLN A 193 -3.66 -8.25 -2.40
CA GLN A 193 -4.02 -8.85 -3.69
C GLN A 193 -2.81 -9.39 -4.46
N VAL A 194 -1.59 -8.99 -4.10
CA VAL A 194 -0.32 -9.27 -4.79
C VAL A 194 -0.25 -8.61 -6.17
N VAL A 195 -1.28 -8.77 -6.99
CA VAL A 195 -1.47 -8.07 -8.28
C VAL A 195 -2.81 -7.35 -8.24
N ILE A 196 -2.78 -6.07 -8.49
CA ILE A 196 -3.98 -5.24 -8.63
C ILE A 196 -4.36 -5.16 -10.10
N MET A 197 -5.66 -5.24 -10.35
CA MET A 197 -6.26 -4.94 -11.66
C MET A 197 -7.15 -3.71 -11.50
N ARG A 198 -6.90 -2.71 -12.34
CA ARG A 198 -7.66 -1.47 -12.35
C ARG A 198 -7.98 -1.07 -13.78
N ASP A 199 -9.21 -0.59 -14.00
CA ASP A 199 -9.54 0.02 -15.28
C ASP A 199 -8.72 1.30 -15.41
N ASP A 200 -7.83 1.35 -16.40
CA ASP A 200 -6.97 2.48 -16.64
C ASP A 200 -7.50 3.38 -17.77
N VAL A 201 -6.81 4.48 -18.02
CA VAL A 201 -7.22 5.67 -18.75
C VAL A 201 -7.88 5.41 -20.12
N ASP A 202 -7.59 4.30 -20.77
CA ASP A 202 -8.11 3.93 -22.09
C ASP A 202 -9.14 2.78 -22.06
N GLY A 203 -9.56 2.34 -20.88
CA GLY A 203 -10.64 1.35 -20.71
C GLY A 203 -10.25 -0.12 -20.78
N GLU A 204 -8.98 -0.44 -21.02
CA GLU A 204 -8.44 -1.78 -20.82
C GLU A 204 -7.90 -1.92 -19.38
N PRO A 205 -8.17 -3.04 -18.69
CA PRO A 205 -7.72 -3.21 -17.32
C PRO A 205 -6.18 -3.34 -17.26
N ALA A 206 -5.55 -2.47 -16.47
CA ALA A 206 -4.12 -2.56 -16.18
C ALA A 206 -3.86 -3.52 -15.02
N ALA A 207 -2.82 -4.36 -15.14
CA ALA A 207 -2.34 -5.26 -14.11
C ALA A 207 -0.96 -4.81 -13.63
N PHE A 208 -0.81 -4.59 -12.32
CA PHE A 208 0.43 -4.13 -11.72
C PHE A 208 0.61 -4.66 -10.29
N PRO A 209 1.84 -4.65 -9.74
CA PRO A 209 2.07 -5.11 -8.38
C PRO A 209 1.26 -4.34 -7.34
N ASP A 210 0.68 -5.06 -6.39
CA ASP A 210 0.08 -4.45 -5.19
C ASP A 210 1.19 -3.76 -4.38
N THR A 211 1.00 -2.48 -4.12
CA THR A 211 1.84 -1.67 -3.26
C THR A 211 0.97 -0.80 -2.39
N LEU A 212 1.37 -0.58 -1.15
CA LEU A 212 0.55 0.19 -0.24
C LEU A 212 1.35 1.05 0.72
N VAL A 213 0.69 2.07 1.24
CA VAL A 213 1.08 2.75 2.47
C VAL A 213 0.01 2.53 3.52
N GLY A 214 0.41 2.51 4.77
CA GLY A 214 -0.52 2.35 5.87
C GLY A 214 -0.17 3.27 7.04
N THR A 215 -1.19 3.74 7.74
CA THR A 215 -1.03 4.63 8.91
C THR A 215 -0.63 3.87 10.18
N ASP A 216 0.08 2.77 10.04
CA ASP A 216 0.58 1.94 11.12
C ASP A 216 2.03 1.51 10.85
N SER A 217 2.87 1.51 11.88
CA SER A 217 4.28 1.10 11.78
C SER A 217 4.47 -0.38 11.38
N HIS A 218 3.44 -1.21 11.56
CA HIS A 218 3.46 -2.62 11.19
C HIS A 218 2.99 -2.88 9.74
N THR A 219 2.66 -1.83 8.98
CA THR A 219 2.29 -1.96 7.56
C THR A 219 3.33 -2.73 6.76
N THR A 220 4.61 -2.58 7.09
CA THR A 220 5.72 -3.30 6.46
C THR A 220 5.62 -4.84 6.61
N MET A 221 4.80 -5.38 7.50
CA MET A 221 4.57 -6.82 7.62
C MET A 221 3.96 -7.43 6.35
N VAL A 222 3.28 -6.62 5.53
CA VAL A 222 2.73 -7.06 4.24
C VAL A 222 3.83 -7.55 3.28
N ASN A 223 5.08 -7.14 3.48
CA ASN A 223 6.22 -7.62 2.69
C ASN A 223 6.41 -9.16 2.82
N GLY A 224 5.95 -9.77 3.91
CA GLY A 224 5.92 -11.22 4.07
C GLY A 224 5.05 -11.95 3.04
N LEU A 225 4.11 -11.25 2.41
CA LEU A 225 3.26 -11.75 1.32
C LEU A 225 3.82 -11.42 -0.07
N GLY A 226 4.98 -10.76 -0.15
CA GLY A 226 5.55 -10.29 -1.41
C GLY A 226 4.94 -8.97 -1.92
N VAL A 227 4.22 -8.25 -1.07
CA VAL A 227 3.63 -6.94 -1.35
C VAL A 227 4.49 -5.86 -0.71
N LEU A 228 4.85 -4.83 -1.47
CA LEU A 228 5.64 -3.72 -0.96
C LEU A 228 4.74 -2.73 -0.20
N GLY A 229 5.03 -2.54 1.09
CA GLY A 229 4.29 -1.63 1.95
C GLY A 229 5.19 -0.81 2.86
N TYR A 230 4.79 0.45 3.10
CA TYR A 230 5.45 1.38 4.00
C TYR A 230 4.50 1.89 5.07
N GLY A 231 5.00 2.02 6.30
CA GLY A 231 4.30 2.73 7.37
C GLY A 231 4.54 4.24 7.21
N VAL A 232 3.45 5.01 7.25
CA VAL A 232 3.47 6.47 7.09
C VAL A 232 2.63 7.14 8.18
N GLY A 233 2.76 8.44 8.35
CA GLY A 233 1.86 9.22 9.18
C GLY A 233 0.51 9.50 8.50
N GLY A 234 -0.45 10.04 9.25
CA GLY A 234 -1.78 10.37 8.73
C GLY A 234 -1.73 11.38 7.58
N ILE A 235 -0.89 12.40 7.70
CA ILE A 235 -0.74 13.46 6.68
C ILE A 235 -0.18 12.92 5.37
N GLU A 236 0.81 12.03 5.43
CA GLU A 236 1.36 11.38 4.22
C GLU A 236 0.31 10.47 3.56
N ALA A 237 -0.46 9.73 4.36
CA ALA A 237 -1.55 8.92 3.83
C ALA A 237 -2.61 9.79 3.15
N GLU A 238 -2.99 10.91 3.74
CA GLU A 238 -3.92 11.88 3.16
C GLU A 238 -3.38 12.47 1.84
N ALA A 239 -2.10 12.84 1.79
CA ALA A 239 -1.46 13.31 0.57
C ALA A 239 -1.59 12.29 -0.56
N VAL A 240 -1.38 11.00 -0.27
CA VAL A 240 -1.57 9.91 -1.24
C VAL A 240 -3.04 9.79 -1.68
N LEU A 241 -3.99 9.88 -0.73
CA LEU A 241 -5.42 9.88 -1.07
C LEU A 241 -5.81 11.05 -2.00
N LEU A 242 -5.08 12.16 -1.92
CA LEU A 242 -5.25 13.33 -2.79
C LEU A 242 -4.39 13.26 -4.08
N GLY A 243 -3.76 12.12 -4.38
CA GLY A 243 -3.00 11.88 -5.60
C GLY A 243 -1.58 12.42 -5.59
N GLN A 244 -1.02 12.78 -4.43
CA GLN A 244 0.37 13.22 -4.32
C GLN A 244 1.30 12.01 -4.15
N PRO A 245 2.45 11.97 -4.85
CA PRO A 245 3.44 10.94 -4.62
C PRO A 245 4.15 11.16 -3.28
N LEU A 246 4.57 10.06 -2.66
CA LEU A 246 5.55 10.12 -1.58
C LEU A 246 6.96 10.04 -2.16
N TYR A 247 7.84 10.91 -1.71
CA TYR A 247 9.25 10.85 -2.12
C TYR A 247 10.00 9.90 -1.19
N GLN A 248 10.55 8.84 -1.77
CA GLN A 248 11.28 7.80 -1.06
C GLN A 248 12.73 7.74 -1.55
N PRO A 249 13.73 7.65 -0.65
CA PRO A 249 15.10 7.43 -1.08
C PRO A 249 15.22 6.11 -1.83
N ILE A 250 16.15 6.03 -2.78
CA ILE A 250 16.49 4.76 -3.44
C ILE A 250 16.86 3.74 -2.37
N PRO A 251 16.21 2.56 -2.32
CA PRO A 251 16.37 1.62 -1.22
C PRO A 251 17.75 0.95 -1.21
N ARG A 252 18.31 0.78 -0.02
CA ARG A 252 19.40 -0.16 0.22
C ARG A 252 18.79 -1.52 0.52
N VAL A 253 19.04 -2.50 -0.32
CA VAL A 253 18.47 -3.85 -0.16
C VAL A 253 19.49 -4.77 0.48
N VAL A 254 19.15 -5.34 1.63
CA VAL A 254 19.96 -6.31 2.36
C VAL A 254 19.21 -7.63 2.41
N GLY A 255 19.83 -8.67 1.87
CA GLY A 255 19.27 -10.03 1.89
C GLY A 255 19.73 -10.81 3.12
N VAL A 256 18.80 -11.53 3.75
CA VAL A 256 19.09 -12.48 4.83
C VAL A 256 18.84 -13.90 4.30
N ARG A 257 19.86 -14.73 4.33
CA ARG A 257 19.75 -16.14 3.96
C ARG A 257 19.67 -17.01 5.22
N LEU A 258 18.54 -17.69 5.40
CA LEU A 258 18.36 -18.69 6.43
C LEU A 258 18.76 -20.07 5.90
N PHE A 259 19.47 -20.86 6.69
CA PHE A 259 19.84 -22.24 6.36
C PHE A 259 19.92 -23.08 7.64
N GLY A 260 19.71 -24.39 7.50
CA GLY A 260 19.64 -25.32 8.62
C GLY A 260 18.29 -25.29 9.34
N ASP A 261 18.24 -25.89 10.52
CA ASP A 261 17.03 -26.02 11.33
C ASP A 261 17.14 -25.19 12.62
N LEU A 262 16.00 -24.77 13.14
CA LEU A 262 15.96 -24.13 14.45
C LEU A 262 16.39 -25.12 15.55
N PRO A 263 17.25 -24.71 16.50
CA PRO A 263 17.63 -25.53 17.66
C PRO A 263 16.38 -25.96 18.46
N ARG A 264 16.44 -27.12 19.08
CA ARG A 264 15.36 -27.59 19.95
C ARG A 264 15.08 -26.58 21.07
N GLY A 265 13.80 -26.21 21.21
CA GLY A 265 13.35 -25.21 22.19
C GLY A 265 13.35 -23.77 21.70
N SER A 266 13.86 -23.49 20.49
CA SER A 266 13.73 -22.19 19.86
C SER A 266 12.38 -22.04 19.17
N THR A 267 11.89 -20.80 19.15
CA THR A 267 10.62 -20.41 18.55
C THR A 267 10.86 -19.46 17.36
N ALA A 268 9.81 -19.20 16.59
CA ALA A 268 9.86 -18.17 15.54
C ALA A 268 10.21 -16.78 16.11
N THR A 269 9.80 -16.49 17.35
CA THR A 269 10.13 -15.24 18.03
C THR A 269 11.63 -15.09 18.27
N ASP A 270 12.30 -16.18 18.68
CA ASP A 270 13.78 -16.18 18.87
C ASP A 270 14.48 -15.87 17.54
N LEU A 271 14.02 -16.46 16.43
CA LEU A 271 14.54 -16.18 15.10
C LEU A 271 14.36 -14.70 14.73
N VAL A 272 13.17 -14.14 14.93
CA VAL A 272 12.88 -12.73 14.66
C VAL A 272 13.77 -11.81 15.46
N LEU A 273 13.96 -12.07 16.77
CA LEU A 273 14.82 -11.27 17.63
C LEU A 273 16.29 -11.31 17.18
N VAL A 274 16.79 -12.49 16.81
CA VAL A 274 18.16 -12.64 16.29
C VAL A 274 18.35 -11.90 14.99
N VAL A 275 17.44 -12.07 14.00
CA VAL A 275 17.50 -11.39 12.71
C VAL A 275 17.42 -9.88 12.89
N SER A 276 16.48 -9.39 13.70
CA SER A 276 16.31 -7.96 13.98
C SER A 276 17.56 -7.35 14.61
N ASN A 277 18.16 -8.03 15.59
CA ASN A 277 19.40 -7.56 16.20
C ASN A 277 20.57 -7.55 15.23
N MET A 278 20.69 -8.58 14.39
CA MET A 278 21.72 -8.66 13.35
C MET A 278 21.59 -7.52 12.34
N LEU A 279 20.38 -7.26 11.84
CA LEU A 279 20.12 -6.19 10.88
C LEU A 279 20.38 -4.82 11.47
N ARG A 280 19.96 -4.56 12.71
CA ARG A 280 20.28 -3.31 13.43
C ARG A 280 21.78 -3.10 13.58
N THR A 281 22.52 -4.14 13.94
CA THR A 281 23.98 -4.09 14.07
C THR A 281 24.65 -3.80 12.71
N HIS A 282 24.04 -4.30 11.62
CA HIS A 282 24.51 -4.02 10.25
C HIS A 282 24.13 -2.61 9.75
N GLY A 283 23.31 -1.88 10.49
CA GLY A 283 22.87 -0.53 10.13
C GLY A 283 21.58 -0.48 9.30
N VAL A 284 20.86 -1.58 9.23
CA VAL A 284 19.51 -1.62 8.64
C VAL A 284 18.50 -1.26 9.71
N VAL A 285 17.76 -0.18 9.50
CA VAL A 285 16.72 0.33 10.39
C VAL A 285 15.47 0.64 9.55
N GLY A 286 14.30 0.14 9.98
CA GLY A 286 13.03 0.39 9.32
C GLY A 286 12.29 -0.85 8.93
#